data_42d9b5ecf353dbe23da5bd0d0c189abf
#
_entry.id   42d9b5ecf353dbe23da5bd0d0c189abf
#
_cell.length_a   1.000
_cell.length_b   1.000
_cell.length_c   1.000
_cell.angle_alpha   90.00
_cell.angle_beta   90.00
_cell.angle_gamma   90.00
#
_symmetry.space_group_name_H-M   'P 1'
#
loop_
_entity.id
_entity.type
_entity.pdbx_description
1 polymer ?
#
loop_
_entity_poly.entity_id
_entity_poly.type
_entity_poly.pdbx_seq_one_letter_code
_entity_poly.pdbx_strand_id
1 'polypeptide(L)'
;GDNRTIQAGFAFIVVGMGLKLAMIPLHVWLPNAYTYAPTVVTCFLAATATKVALYVLIRFVFSVFSYEDSFVNELFFLLLMPLAVVAMIAASVIAIFKQNLKKLLAYSSLAQIGYMLLGLSLMSQKGLSSSLVHMVNHGFTKAALFMSLGAFMLNTKNVYIKSLRGLGRSMPFTSGAFVIGLSLIHISEPTRRSY
;
A
#
# COMPACT_ATOMS: atom_id res chain seq x y z
N GLY A 1 -17.81 -30.01 3.59
CA GLY A 1 -17.06 -30.83 4.56
C GLY A 1 -15.76 -30.13 4.90
N ASP A 2 -15.54 -29.95 6.20
CA ASP A 2 -14.35 -29.29 6.75
C ASP A 2 -13.07 -30.03 6.38
N ASN A 3 -12.50 -29.67 5.25
CA ASN A 3 -11.24 -30.26 4.85
C ASN A 3 -10.10 -29.42 5.45
N ARG A 4 -9.60 -29.84 6.62
CA ARG A 4 -8.51 -29.18 7.37
C ARG A 4 -7.28 -28.89 6.49
N THR A 5 -7.04 -29.72 5.49
CA THR A 5 -5.94 -29.54 4.53
C THR A 5 -6.16 -28.30 3.67
N ILE A 6 -7.40 -28.07 3.20
CA ILE A 6 -7.75 -26.87 2.41
C ILE A 6 -7.64 -25.62 3.26
N GLN A 7 -8.13 -25.67 4.50
CA GLN A 7 -8.03 -24.54 5.45
C GLN A 7 -6.57 -24.19 5.75
N ALA A 8 -5.72 -25.20 6.00
CA ALA A 8 -4.29 -24.99 6.19
C ALA A 8 -3.63 -24.40 4.94
N GLY A 9 -3.94 -24.92 3.75
CA GLY A 9 -3.44 -24.39 2.49
C GLY A 9 -3.83 -22.92 2.29
N PHE A 10 -5.08 -22.56 2.59
CA PHE A 10 -5.56 -21.19 2.52
C PHE A 10 -4.80 -20.28 3.51
N ALA A 11 -4.62 -20.70 4.75
CA ALA A 11 -3.87 -19.95 5.75
C ALA A 11 -2.43 -19.67 5.31
N PHE A 12 -1.74 -20.68 4.73
CA PHE A 12 -0.40 -20.49 4.17
C PHE A 12 -0.36 -19.49 3.01
N ILE A 13 -1.36 -19.52 2.13
CA ILE A 13 -1.48 -18.54 1.03
C ILE A 13 -1.67 -17.13 1.60
N VAL A 14 -2.56 -16.95 2.58
CA VAL A 14 -2.80 -15.63 3.20
C VAL A 14 -1.54 -15.10 3.87
N VAL A 15 -0.81 -15.93 4.61
CA VAL A 15 0.46 -15.53 5.25
C VAL A 15 1.52 -15.21 4.19
N GLY A 16 1.68 -16.04 3.16
CA GLY A 16 2.64 -15.81 2.08
C GLY A 16 2.36 -14.53 1.30
N MET A 17 1.09 -14.27 0.98
CA MET A 17 0.68 -13.02 0.34
C MET A 17 0.80 -11.84 1.29
N GLY A 18 0.51 -12.01 2.58
CA GLY A 18 0.70 -11.01 3.63
C GLY A 18 2.16 -10.58 3.76
N LEU A 19 3.11 -11.51 3.68
CA LEU A 19 4.54 -11.22 3.59
C LEU A 19 4.87 -10.36 2.36
N LYS A 20 4.38 -10.76 1.19
CA LYS A 20 4.63 -10.06 -0.07
C LYS A 20 3.96 -8.69 -0.14
N LEU A 21 2.79 -8.54 0.46
CA LEU A 21 2.08 -7.28 0.65
C LEU A 21 2.76 -6.36 1.68
N ALA A 22 3.67 -6.89 2.48
CA ALA A 22 4.21 -6.23 3.67
C ALA A 22 3.12 -5.85 4.69
N MET A 23 2.15 -6.74 4.90
CA MET A 23 1.09 -6.55 5.89
C MET A 23 1.70 -6.51 7.31
N ILE A 24 1.24 -5.64 8.19
CA ILE A 24 1.67 -5.64 9.59
C ILE A 24 1.20 -6.94 10.27
N PRO A 25 2.10 -7.65 10.99
CA PRO A 25 3.46 -7.27 11.43
C PRO A 25 4.60 -7.60 10.46
N LEU A 26 4.37 -8.20 9.31
CA LEU A 26 5.35 -8.72 8.36
C LEU A 26 5.98 -7.65 7.44
N HIS A 27 5.88 -6.37 7.79
CA HIS A 27 6.15 -5.22 6.93
C HIS A 27 7.60 -4.71 6.92
N VAL A 28 8.44 -5.15 7.85
CA VAL A 28 9.76 -4.51 8.14
C VAL A 28 10.69 -4.47 6.93
N TRP A 29 10.58 -5.41 6.02
CA TRP A 29 11.41 -5.49 4.83
C TRP A 29 11.16 -4.36 3.82
N LEU A 30 9.91 -3.89 3.66
CA LEU A 30 9.51 -2.99 2.59
C LEU A 30 10.12 -1.59 2.71
N PRO A 31 10.10 -0.89 3.87
CA PRO A 31 10.73 0.41 4.01
C PRO A 31 12.25 0.36 3.79
N ASN A 32 12.90 -0.73 4.17
CA ASN A 32 14.32 -0.94 3.94
C ASN A 32 14.60 -1.20 2.46
N ALA A 33 13.86 -2.09 1.81
CA ALA A 33 13.99 -2.35 0.39
C ALA A 33 13.84 -1.06 -0.45
N TYR A 34 12.83 -0.23 -0.15
CA TYR A 34 12.63 1.03 -0.87
C TYR A 34 13.73 2.06 -0.63
N THR A 35 14.34 2.04 0.55
CA THR A 35 15.38 3.01 0.91
C THR A 35 16.70 2.73 0.19
N TYR A 36 17.11 1.46 0.16
CA TYR A 36 18.41 1.06 -0.38
C TYR A 36 18.39 0.80 -1.89
N ALA A 37 17.23 0.48 -2.47
CA ALA A 37 17.12 0.27 -3.91
C ALA A 37 17.34 1.57 -4.70
N PRO A 38 17.88 1.48 -5.94
CA PRO A 38 17.90 2.60 -6.87
C PRO A 38 16.48 3.17 -7.08
N THR A 39 16.35 4.50 -7.27
CA THR A 39 15.04 5.15 -7.27
C THR A 39 14.11 4.64 -8.36
N VAL A 40 14.64 4.28 -9.53
CA VAL A 40 13.86 3.69 -10.63
C VAL A 40 13.27 2.34 -10.22
N VAL A 41 14.07 1.49 -9.55
CA VAL A 41 13.61 0.20 -9.03
C VAL A 41 12.56 0.41 -7.94
N THR A 42 12.78 1.37 -7.04
CA THR A 42 11.81 1.71 -5.99
C THR A 42 10.49 2.20 -6.59
N CYS A 43 10.54 3.02 -7.64
CA CYS A 43 9.34 3.48 -8.36
C CYS A 43 8.54 2.29 -8.89
N PHE A 44 9.19 1.37 -9.59
CA PHE A 44 8.55 0.18 -10.13
C PHE A 44 7.96 -0.72 -9.03
N LEU A 45 8.74 -1.03 -7.99
CA LEU A 45 8.28 -1.85 -6.87
C LEU A 45 7.09 -1.22 -6.15
N ALA A 46 7.14 0.10 -5.91
CA ALA A 46 6.06 0.82 -5.24
C ALA A 46 4.79 0.90 -6.08
N ALA A 47 4.92 1.00 -7.40
CA ALA A 47 3.79 1.03 -8.30
C ALA A 47 3.10 -0.34 -8.47
N THR A 48 3.86 -1.45 -8.51
CA THR A 48 3.35 -2.74 -8.98
C THR A 48 3.41 -3.87 -7.97
N ALA A 49 4.56 -4.10 -7.32
CA ALA A 49 4.82 -5.36 -6.59
C ALA A 49 3.77 -5.70 -5.53
N THR A 50 3.44 -4.74 -4.66
CA THR A 50 2.43 -4.94 -3.61
C THR A 50 1.02 -5.07 -4.17
N LYS A 51 0.71 -4.40 -5.30
CA LYS A 51 -0.60 -4.45 -5.95
C LYS A 51 -0.84 -5.81 -6.60
N VAL A 52 0.18 -6.36 -7.22
CA VAL A 52 0.11 -7.73 -7.78
C VAL A 52 -0.17 -8.75 -6.67
N ALA A 53 0.50 -8.65 -5.52
CA ALA A 53 0.24 -9.53 -4.39
C ALA A 53 -1.19 -9.40 -3.86
N LEU A 54 -1.71 -8.16 -3.74
CA LEU A 54 -3.10 -7.93 -3.36
C LEU A 54 -4.07 -8.51 -4.38
N TYR A 55 -3.84 -8.29 -5.67
CA TYR A 55 -4.67 -8.84 -6.74
C TYR A 55 -4.70 -10.37 -6.71
N VAL A 56 -3.54 -11.00 -6.51
CA VAL A 56 -3.47 -12.46 -6.38
C VAL A 56 -4.27 -12.95 -5.18
N LEU A 57 -4.16 -12.27 -4.02
CA LEU A 57 -4.97 -12.60 -2.84
C LEU A 57 -6.46 -12.51 -3.13
N ILE A 58 -6.92 -11.43 -3.78
CA ILE A 58 -8.32 -11.26 -4.22
C ILE A 58 -8.75 -12.41 -5.12
N ARG A 59 -7.92 -12.79 -6.10
CA ARG A 59 -8.22 -13.90 -7.01
C ARG A 59 -8.36 -15.22 -6.27
N PHE A 60 -7.49 -15.52 -5.31
CA PHE A 60 -7.61 -16.73 -4.50
C PHE A 60 -8.90 -16.73 -3.69
N VAL A 61 -9.22 -15.64 -3.00
CA VAL A 61 -10.43 -15.53 -2.17
C VAL A 61 -11.71 -15.69 -2.99
N PHE A 62 -11.83 -14.95 -4.10
CA PHE A 62 -13.10 -14.90 -4.85
C PHE A 62 -13.23 -15.94 -5.95
N SER A 63 -12.14 -16.54 -6.42
CA SER A 63 -12.19 -17.50 -7.54
C SER A 63 -11.88 -18.95 -7.14
N VAL A 64 -11.13 -19.16 -6.05
CA VAL A 64 -10.70 -20.51 -5.65
C VAL A 64 -11.42 -20.98 -4.39
N PHE A 65 -11.50 -20.13 -3.35
CA PHE A 65 -12.03 -20.52 -2.05
C PHE A 65 -13.49 -20.14 -1.84
N SER A 66 -14.11 -19.40 -2.72
CA SER A 66 -15.46 -18.83 -2.56
C SER A 66 -15.62 -17.91 -1.36
N TYR A 67 -16.12 -16.71 -1.58
CA TYR A 67 -16.40 -15.72 -0.53
C TYR A 67 -17.58 -16.11 0.38
N GLU A 68 -18.35 -17.13 0.03
CA GLU A 68 -19.47 -17.66 0.83
C GLU A 68 -19.00 -18.67 1.89
N ASP A 69 -17.73 -19.10 1.85
CA ASP A 69 -17.17 -20.03 2.84
C ASP A 69 -17.09 -19.33 4.22
N SER A 70 -17.74 -19.92 5.20
CA SER A 70 -17.79 -19.39 6.58
C SER A 70 -16.41 -19.23 7.19
N PHE A 71 -15.49 -20.16 6.94
CA PHE A 71 -14.11 -20.11 7.42
C PHE A 71 -13.33 -18.92 6.82
N VAL A 72 -13.49 -18.66 5.52
CA VAL A 72 -12.86 -17.51 4.85
C VAL A 72 -13.38 -16.22 5.43
N ASN A 73 -14.70 -16.07 5.58
CA ASN A 73 -15.34 -14.89 6.15
C ASN A 73 -14.88 -14.63 7.58
N GLU A 74 -14.85 -15.67 8.42
CA GLU A 74 -14.44 -15.57 9.82
C GLU A 74 -12.95 -15.16 9.92
N LEU A 75 -12.07 -15.77 9.14
CA LEU A 75 -10.65 -15.41 9.09
C LEU A 75 -10.44 -13.94 8.67
N PHE A 76 -11.17 -13.48 7.66
CA PHE A 76 -11.06 -12.10 7.18
C PHE A 76 -11.59 -11.09 8.19
N PHE A 77 -12.72 -11.38 8.81
CA PHE A 77 -13.33 -10.50 9.80
C PHE A 77 -12.54 -10.47 11.12
N LEU A 78 -12.18 -11.62 11.67
CA LEU A 78 -11.53 -11.70 12.98
C LEU A 78 -10.02 -11.41 12.95
N LEU A 79 -9.34 -11.70 11.83
CA LEU A 79 -7.89 -11.53 11.75
C LEU A 79 -7.48 -10.40 10.80
N LEU A 80 -7.96 -10.40 9.57
CA LEU A 80 -7.48 -9.44 8.56
C LEU A 80 -7.98 -8.03 8.83
N MET A 81 -9.22 -7.87 9.26
CA MET A 81 -9.81 -6.56 9.54
C MET A 81 -9.07 -5.80 10.66
N PRO A 82 -8.86 -6.36 11.87
CA PRO A 82 -8.12 -5.65 12.91
C PRO A 82 -6.66 -5.41 12.52
N LEU A 83 -6.00 -6.33 11.83
CA LEU A 83 -4.64 -6.11 11.33
C LEU A 83 -4.58 -4.97 10.30
N ALA A 84 -5.58 -4.85 9.45
CA ALA A 84 -5.69 -3.75 8.47
C ALA A 84 -5.85 -2.39 9.20
N VAL A 85 -6.70 -2.31 10.22
CA VAL A 85 -6.87 -1.09 11.03
C VAL A 85 -5.58 -0.71 11.75
N VAL A 86 -4.92 -1.68 12.38
CA VAL A 86 -3.61 -1.45 13.02
C VAL A 86 -2.57 -0.98 12.00
N ALA A 87 -2.56 -1.57 10.80
CA ALA A 87 -1.66 -1.16 9.73
C ALA A 87 -1.88 0.30 9.32
N MET A 88 -3.13 0.72 9.13
CA MET A 88 -3.49 2.10 8.78
C MET A 88 -2.97 3.09 9.81
N ILE A 89 -3.25 2.86 11.09
CA ILE A 89 -2.89 3.79 12.17
C ILE A 89 -1.39 3.76 12.41
N ALA A 90 -0.81 2.59 12.64
CA ALA A 90 0.60 2.46 13.00
C ALA A 90 1.53 2.97 11.87
N ALA A 91 1.26 2.58 10.61
CA ALA A 91 2.09 3.03 9.51
C ALA A 91 1.97 4.54 9.27
N SER A 92 0.79 5.14 9.44
CA SER A 92 0.60 6.58 9.32
C SER A 92 1.38 7.34 10.41
N VAL A 93 1.27 6.90 11.66
CA VAL A 93 2.01 7.51 12.78
C VAL A 93 3.51 7.39 12.56
N ILE A 94 4.02 6.22 12.19
CA ILE A 94 5.45 6.02 11.91
C ILE A 94 5.93 6.89 10.75
N ALA A 95 5.11 7.07 9.70
CA ALA A 95 5.45 7.90 8.54
C ALA A 95 5.76 9.35 8.93
N ILE A 96 4.97 9.94 9.84
CA ILE A 96 5.12 11.34 10.28
C ILE A 96 6.50 11.61 10.87
N PHE A 97 7.08 10.64 11.59
CA PHE A 97 8.40 10.78 12.23
C PHE A 97 9.59 10.50 11.30
N LYS A 98 9.35 10.13 10.03
CA LYS A 98 10.45 9.82 9.11
C LYS A 98 10.96 11.07 8.39
N GLN A 99 12.26 11.34 8.52
CA GLN A 99 12.95 12.44 7.84
C GLN A 99 13.42 12.03 6.43
N ASN A 100 13.61 10.75 6.18
CA ASN A 100 13.97 10.22 4.87
C ASN A 100 12.70 10.02 4.02
N LEU A 101 12.64 10.70 2.87
CA LEU A 101 11.46 10.69 2.00
C LEU A 101 11.11 9.31 1.44
N LYS A 102 12.11 8.48 1.10
CA LYS A 102 11.85 7.11 0.66
C LYS A 102 11.17 6.29 1.76
N LYS A 103 11.64 6.42 3.02
CA LYS A 103 11.02 5.76 4.18
C LYS A 103 9.64 6.30 4.47
N LEU A 104 9.45 7.62 4.41
CA LEU A 104 8.14 8.25 4.59
C LEU A 104 7.14 7.72 3.56
N LEU A 105 7.49 7.74 2.27
CA LEU A 105 6.63 7.23 1.20
C LEU A 105 6.39 5.72 1.31
N ALA A 106 7.34 4.94 1.84
CA ALA A 106 7.17 3.52 2.08
C ALA A 106 6.13 3.26 3.19
N TYR A 107 6.24 3.92 4.34
CA TYR A 107 5.26 3.79 5.42
C TYR A 107 3.88 4.33 5.01
N SER A 108 3.82 5.41 4.25
CA SER A 108 2.59 5.86 3.63
C SER A 108 1.97 4.80 2.70
N SER A 109 2.79 4.01 1.97
CA SER A 109 2.28 2.87 1.18
C SER A 109 1.71 1.76 2.06
N LEU A 110 2.33 1.47 3.21
CA LEU A 110 1.82 0.47 4.17
C LEU A 110 0.45 0.87 4.72
N ALA A 111 0.27 2.14 5.06
CA ALA A 111 -1.04 2.64 5.49
C ALA A 111 -2.10 2.43 4.40
N GLN A 112 -1.79 2.74 3.14
CA GLN A 112 -2.72 2.56 2.02
C GLN A 112 -3.01 1.08 1.72
N ILE A 113 -2.06 0.18 1.91
CA ILE A 113 -2.31 -1.27 1.85
C ILE A 113 -3.30 -1.66 2.95
N GLY A 114 -3.20 -1.08 4.15
CA GLY A 114 -4.19 -1.26 5.22
C GLY A 114 -5.60 -0.88 4.79
N TYR A 115 -5.80 0.27 4.11
CA TYR A 115 -7.11 0.66 3.57
C TYR A 115 -7.66 -0.35 2.57
N MET A 116 -6.82 -0.84 1.65
CA MET A 116 -7.24 -1.85 0.67
C MET A 116 -7.63 -3.17 1.34
N LEU A 117 -6.85 -3.62 2.33
CA LEU A 117 -7.14 -4.84 3.09
C LEU A 117 -8.41 -4.70 3.94
N LEU A 118 -8.65 -3.51 4.50
CA LEU A 118 -9.89 -3.23 5.23
C LEU A 118 -11.10 -3.35 4.29
N GLY A 119 -11.06 -2.74 3.10
CA GLY A 119 -12.12 -2.87 2.12
C GLY A 119 -12.35 -4.33 1.69
N LEU A 120 -11.26 -5.08 1.51
CA LEU A 120 -11.33 -6.50 1.18
C LEU A 120 -11.94 -7.33 2.33
N SER A 121 -11.58 -7.03 3.59
CA SER A 121 -12.06 -7.77 4.78
C SER A 121 -13.55 -7.63 5.04
N LEU A 122 -14.21 -6.63 4.45
CA LEU A 122 -15.66 -6.48 4.52
C LEU A 122 -16.41 -7.55 3.71
N MET A 123 -15.73 -8.33 2.88
CA MET A 123 -16.27 -9.41 2.05
C MET A 123 -17.55 -9.00 1.28
N SER A 124 -17.62 -7.74 0.90
CA SER A 124 -18.76 -7.15 0.18
C SER A 124 -18.37 -6.69 -1.22
N GLN A 125 -19.32 -6.67 -2.14
CA GLN A 125 -19.09 -6.17 -3.50
C GLN A 125 -18.59 -4.72 -3.51
N LYS A 126 -19.15 -3.87 -2.63
CA LYS A 126 -18.71 -2.47 -2.49
C LYS A 126 -17.27 -2.37 -1.94
N GLY A 127 -16.95 -3.18 -0.92
CA GLY A 127 -15.59 -3.24 -0.35
C GLY A 127 -14.55 -3.70 -1.37
N LEU A 128 -14.85 -4.75 -2.13
CA LEU A 128 -14.01 -5.23 -3.21
C LEU A 128 -13.78 -4.17 -4.29
N SER A 129 -14.87 -3.56 -4.77
CA SER A 129 -14.81 -2.51 -5.80
C SER A 129 -13.96 -1.32 -5.34
N SER A 130 -14.18 -0.84 -4.11
CA SER A 130 -13.39 0.24 -3.51
C SER A 130 -11.91 -0.12 -3.41
N SER A 131 -11.59 -1.35 -2.97
CA SER A 131 -10.20 -1.82 -2.87
C SER A 131 -9.51 -1.87 -4.22
N LEU A 132 -10.20 -2.32 -5.28
CA LEU A 132 -9.64 -2.39 -6.64
C LEU A 132 -9.39 -0.98 -7.22
N VAL A 133 -10.34 -0.07 -7.09
CA VAL A 133 -10.19 1.32 -7.56
C VAL A 133 -9.04 2.00 -6.80
N HIS A 134 -9.01 1.84 -5.47
CA HIS A 134 -7.94 2.40 -4.66
C HIS A 134 -6.56 1.81 -5.01
N MET A 135 -6.49 0.51 -5.30
CA MET A 135 -5.26 -0.17 -5.73
C MET A 135 -4.67 0.46 -7.00
N VAL A 136 -5.50 0.73 -8.00
CA VAL A 136 -5.07 1.35 -9.26
C VAL A 136 -4.61 2.80 -9.02
N ASN A 137 -5.43 3.60 -8.35
CA ASN A 137 -5.13 5.00 -8.04
C ASN A 137 -3.83 5.14 -7.23
N HIS A 138 -3.68 4.31 -6.20
CA HIS A 138 -2.47 4.27 -5.38
C HIS A 138 -1.23 3.85 -6.19
N GLY A 139 -1.36 2.92 -7.14
CA GLY A 139 -0.27 2.53 -8.04
C GLY A 139 0.26 3.72 -8.83
N PHE A 140 -0.60 4.45 -9.53
CA PHE A 140 -0.24 5.63 -10.31
C PHE A 140 0.33 6.76 -9.44
N THR A 141 -0.31 7.03 -8.32
CA THR A 141 0.14 8.08 -7.40
C THR A 141 1.54 7.80 -6.84
N LYS A 142 1.81 6.55 -6.46
CA LYS A 142 3.15 6.16 -5.98
C LYS A 142 4.20 6.18 -7.08
N ALA A 143 3.86 5.79 -8.29
CA ALA A 143 4.75 5.95 -9.44
C ALA A 143 5.16 7.42 -9.61
N ALA A 144 4.19 8.32 -9.67
CA ALA A 144 4.43 9.76 -9.83
C ALA A 144 5.30 10.34 -8.69
N LEU A 145 5.02 9.97 -7.44
CA LEU A 145 5.78 10.44 -6.29
C LEU A 145 7.23 9.95 -6.28
N PHE A 146 7.47 8.67 -6.56
CA PHE A 146 8.82 8.14 -6.60
C PHE A 146 9.61 8.60 -7.84
N MET A 147 8.95 8.83 -8.98
CA MET A 147 9.59 9.46 -10.14
C MET A 147 10.00 10.91 -9.84
N SER A 148 9.11 11.69 -9.24
CA SER A 148 9.43 13.06 -8.82
C SER A 148 10.58 13.11 -7.81
N LEU A 149 10.55 12.17 -6.83
CA LEU A 149 11.65 12.03 -5.88
C LEU A 149 12.97 11.67 -6.56
N GLY A 150 12.92 10.81 -7.57
CA GLY A 150 14.09 10.48 -8.40
C GLY A 150 14.70 11.71 -9.08
N ALA A 151 13.86 12.54 -9.68
CA ALA A 151 14.30 13.79 -10.29
C ALA A 151 14.92 14.76 -9.26
N PHE A 152 14.34 14.87 -8.05
CA PHE A 152 14.93 15.67 -6.97
C PHE A 152 16.31 15.14 -6.56
N MET A 153 16.47 13.81 -6.46
CA MET A 153 17.74 13.19 -6.08
C MET A 153 18.85 13.43 -7.10
N LEU A 154 18.54 13.53 -8.39
CA LEU A 154 19.54 13.86 -9.42
C LEU A 154 20.15 15.25 -9.17
N ASN A 155 19.36 16.17 -8.63
CA ASN A 155 19.80 17.54 -8.37
C ASN A 155 20.44 17.71 -6.97
N THR A 156 19.82 17.13 -5.93
CA THR A 156 20.24 17.33 -4.53
C THR A 156 21.21 16.28 -4.01
N LYS A 157 21.31 15.13 -4.68
CA LYS A 157 22.05 13.93 -4.22
C LYS A 157 21.62 13.44 -2.82
N ASN A 158 20.46 13.87 -2.33
CA ASN A 158 20.00 13.61 -0.97
C ASN A 158 18.50 13.29 -0.95
N VAL A 159 18.06 12.49 0.03
CA VAL A 159 16.67 11.99 0.19
C VAL A 159 15.96 12.54 1.44
N TYR A 160 16.56 13.50 2.14
CA TYR A 160 15.96 14.07 3.34
C TYR A 160 15.04 15.25 3.03
N ILE A 161 13.97 15.41 3.83
CA ILE A 161 12.97 16.50 3.68
C ILE A 161 13.65 17.87 3.66
N LYS A 162 14.69 18.08 4.48
CA LYS A 162 15.42 19.33 4.55
C LYS A 162 16.07 19.74 3.23
N SER A 163 16.49 18.78 2.41
CA SER A 163 17.14 19.04 1.12
C SER A 163 16.17 19.45 0.01
N LEU A 164 14.86 19.35 0.24
CA LEU A 164 13.83 19.81 -0.71
C LEU A 164 13.57 21.32 -0.64
N ARG A 165 14.11 22.03 0.37
CA ARG A 165 13.90 23.46 0.51
C ARG A 165 14.44 24.20 -0.72
N GLY A 166 13.58 25.02 -1.32
CA GLY A 166 13.94 25.84 -2.49
C GLY A 166 13.79 25.13 -3.84
N LEU A 167 13.61 23.81 -3.90
CA LEU A 167 13.47 23.07 -5.17
C LEU A 167 12.22 23.48 -5.98
N GLY A 168 11.19 24.01 -5.33
CA GLY A 168 10.02 24.52 -6.04
C GLY A 168 10.33 25.64 -7.04
N ARG A 169 11.40 26.41 -6.82
CA ARG A 169 11.86 27.45 -7.76
C ARG A 169 12.75 26.90 -8.87
N SER A 170 13.61 25.94 -8.56
CA SER A 170 14.55 25.36 -9.54
C SER A 170 13.92 24.25 -10.40
N MET A 171 12.91 23.54 -9.86
CA MET A 171 12.22 22.43 -10.52
C MET A 171 10.70 22.54 -10.37
N PRO A 172 10.05 23.57 -10.94
CA PRO A 172 8.65 23.88 -10.69
C PRO A 172 7.69 22.76 -11.16
N PHE A 173 7.93 22.17 -12.33
CA PHE A 173 7.09 21.09 -12.85
C PHE A 173 7.17 19.82 -12.00
N THR A 174 8.37 19.41 -11.61
CA THR A 174 8.57 18.24 -10.76
C THR A 174 7.96 18.45 -9.37
N SER A 175 8.12 19.66 -8.83
CA SER A 175 7.53 20.03 -7.52
C SER A 175 6.02 20.09 -7.59
N GLY A 176 5.44 20.59 -8.68
CA GLY A 176 4.01 20.57 -8.94
C GLY A 176 3.46 19.14 -9.01
N ALA A 177 4.11 18.26 -9.78
CA ALA A 177 3.74 16.85 -9.87
C ALA A 177 3.81 16.14 -8.52
N PHE A 178 4.85 16.43 -7.72
CA PHE A 178 5.00 15.86 -6.37
C PHE A 178 3.89 16.33 -5.42
N VAL A 179 3.54 17.62 -5.43
CA VAL A 179 2.47 18.19 -4.61
C VAL A 179 1.10 17.62 -5.02
N ILE A 180 0.82 17.53 -6.33
CA ILE A 180 -0.41 16.91 -6.83
C ILE A 180 -0.48 15.44 -6.39
N GLY A 181 0.62 14.68 -6.53
CA GLY A 181 0.66 13.30 -6.08
C GLY A 181 0.41 13.13 -4.58
N LEU A 182 0.96 14.01 -3.73
CA LEU A 182 0.68 14.02 -2.30
C LEU A 182 -0.77 14.37 -2.00
N SER A 183 -1.32 15.36 -2.71
CA SER A 183 -2.72 15.78 -2.57
C SER A 183 -3.69 14.65 -2.94
N LEU A 184 -3.41 13.92 -4.03
CA LEU A 184 -4.23 12.81 -4.47
C LEU A 184 -4.31 11.66 -3.46
N ILE A 185 -3.25 11.39 -2.69
CA ILE A 185 -3.29 10.41 -1.59
C ILE A 185 -4.35 10.81 -0.55
N HIS A 186 -4.47 12.10 -0.22
CA HIS A 186 -5.42 12.59 0.76
C HIS A 186 -6.85 12.70 0.21
N ILE A 187 -7.00 12.98 -1.09
CA ILE A 187 -8.32 13.12 -1.73
C ILE A 187 -8.95 11.74 -2.04
N SER A 188 -8.12 10.73 -2.33
CA SER A 188 -8.59 9.38 -2.63
C SER A 188 -8.95 8.56 -1.38
N GLU A 189 -8.83 9.13 -0.19
CA GLU A 189 -9.34 8.49 1.03
C GLU A 189 -10.86 8.29 0.93
N PRO A 190 -11.38 7.08 1.24
CA PRO A 190 -12.79 6.72 1.04
C PRO A 190 -13.78 7.44 1.97
N THR A 191 -13.36 8.49 2.64
CA THR A 191 -14.19 9.28 3.56
C THR A 191 -15.09 10.29 2.85
N ARG A 192 -14.97 10.51 1.53
CA ARG A 192 -15.96 11.31 0.82
C ARG A 192 -17.20 10.49 0.56
N ARG A 193 -18.22 10.76 1.36
CA ARG A 193 -19.61 10.33 1.17
C ARG A 193 -20.00 10.48 -0.29
N SER A 194 -20.26 9.37 -0.98
CA SER A 194 -21.11 9.37 -2.15
C SER A 194 -22.54 9.55 -1.63
N TYR A 195 -23.08 10.74 -1.83
CA TYR A 195 -24.52 10.94 -1.76
C TYR A 195 -25.17 10.19 -2.91
#